data_0ca6df7daa9e3bfd0d59ff1af1a2f3f0
#
_entry.id   0ca6df7daa9e3bfd0d59ff1af1a2f3f0
#
_cell.length_a   1.000
_cell.length_b   1.000
_cell.length_c   1.000
_cell.angle_alpha   90.00
_cell.angle_beta   90.00
_cell.angle_gamma   90.00
#
_symmetry.space_group_name_H-M   'P 1'
#
loop_
_entity.id
_entity.type
_entity.pdbx_description
1 polymer ?
#
loop_
_entity_poly.entity_id
_entity_poly.type
_entity_poly.pdbx_seq_one_letter_code
_entity_poly.pdbx_strand_id
1 'polypeptide(L)'
;MRWLLGLLVVVAIAVGGAWAAGLISFGGSQPSAPAPVVATSTPQLGPVASNSAAPIATPAPANADEPLRPENQPETRPVMQLQVVLDRQGFSPGVIDNREGMSLKAALRGFQRAHNLTDSGELDAPTRAALAQWDRIPSTQTVTIDADFAAGPFNGPIPHEPEDQARLTALGYSDLTEKLAERYHTTPDTLRALNPGLAPAAGAQIVVPNIRGGPVAGAPDDRGWRATLTSLGVAGEQPSAARVVVDKSEKVLMAYDDQDRLIAQFPATMGSTHDPLPLGRWEIRTTAHNPPFHYNPALFWDASPGERRQTLPPGPNGPVGVVWIDLSKEHYGIHGTPEPQTIGRTQSHGCIRLTNWDAARLAQMVRPGVVAVFQE
;
A
#
# COMPACT_ATOMS: atom_id res chain seq x y z
N MET A 1 -26.03 15.04 -17.61
CA MET A 1 -24.78 14.30 -17.68
C MET A 1 -23.73 15.19 -17.04
N ARG A 2 -23.47 15.02 -15.75
CA ARG A 2 -22.44 15.79 -15.00
C ARG A 2 -21.34 14.82 -14.66
N TRP A 3 -20.15 15.09 -15.16
CA TRP A 3 -18.94 14.30 -14.94
C TRP A 3 -18.51 14.41 -13.47
N LEU A 4 -18.36 13.28 -12.78
CA LEU A 4 -17.74 13.18 -11.47
C LEU A 4 -16.21 13.32 -11.68
N LEU A 5 -15.67 14.52 -11.45
CA LEU A 5 -14.25 14.76 -11.33
C LEU A 5 -13.84 14.35 -9.91
N GLY A 6 -13.08 13.27 -9.82
CA GLY A 6 -12.47 12.84 -8.56
C GLY A 6 -11.40 13.86 -8.14
N LEU A 7 -11.58 14.44 -6.98
CA LEU A 7 -10.63 15.37 -6.35
C LEU A 7 -9.37 14.62 -5.90
N LEU A 8 -8.23 15.11 -6.31
CA LEU A 8 -6.93 14.49 -6.12
C LEU A 8 -5.92 15.47 -5.54
N VAL A 9 -5.25 15.08 -4.47
CA VAL A 9 -4.55 15.99 -3.56
C VAL A 9 -3.11 15.56 -3.21
N VAL A 10 -2.11 16.45 -3.30
CA VAL A 10 -0.67 16.28 -2.97
C VAL A 10 -0.27 17.12 -1.74
N VAL A 11 0.63 16.59 -0.91
CA VAL A 11 1.07 17.15 0.37
C VAL A 11 2.37 17.94 0.28
N ALA A 12 2.42 19.10 0.91
CA ALA A 12 3.66 19.71 1.37
C ALA A 12 3.68 19.67 2.90
N ILE A 13 4.57 18.89 3.49
CA ILE A 13 4.88 18.97 4.93
C ILE A 13 6.01 19.96 5.12
N ALA A 14 5.71 21.12 5.70
CA ALA A 14 6.73 22.04 6.17
C ALA A 14 7.13 21.62 7.59
N VAL A 15 8.32 21.02 7.73
CA VAL A 15 8.93 20.82 9.05
C VAL A 15 9.51 22.17 9.50
N GLY A 16 8.86 22.82 10.47
CA GLY A 16 9.35 24.02 11.15
C GLY A 16 10.52 23.69 12.07
N GLY A 17 11.74 23.86 11.59
CA GLY A 17 12.95 23.86 12.42
C GLY A 17 13.18 25.24 13.03
N ALA A 18 13.27 25.31 14.37
CA ALA A 18 13.60 26.51 15.14
C ALA A 18 15.03 26.99 14.81
N TRP A 19 15.15 28.25 14.39
CA TRP A 19 16.42 28.93 14.25
C TRP A 19 16.84 29.54 15.61
N ALA A 20 17.95 29.05 16.16
CA ALA A 20 18.71 29.81 17.17
C ALA A 20 19.94 30.38 16.49
N ALA A 21 20.05 31.69 16.53
CA ALA A 21 21.15 32.45 15.96
C ALA A 21 22.43 32.26 16.77
N GLY A 22 23.56 32.04 16.10
CA GLY A 22 24.89 32.04 16.64
C GLY A 22 25.93 32.29 15.55
N LEU A 23 26.48 33.50 15.53
CA LEU A 23 27.58 33.99 14.70
C LEU A 23 28.82 33.13 14.78
N ILE A 24 29.42 32.71 13.67
CA ILE A 24 30.87 32.49 13.55
C ILE A 24 31.34 32.82 12.11
N SER A 25 32.51 33.42 12.09
CA SER A 25 33.27 34.15 11.09
C SER A 25 33.79 33.34 9.88
N PHE A 26 34.01 34.03 8.77
CA PHE A 26 34.57 33.57 7.51
C PHE A 26 36.05 33.20 7.60
N GLY A 27 36.41 32.06 7.00
CA GLY A 27 37.74 31.71 6.57
C GLY A 27 37.67 31.09 5.18
N GLY A 28 38.13 31.79 4.16
CA GLY A 28 38.10 31.34 2.78
C GLY A 28 39.23 30.35 2.47
N SER A 29 38.92 29.35 1.62
CA SER A 29 39.90 28.57 0.90
C SER A 29 39.38 28.24 -0.49
N GLN A 30 40.19 28.53 -1.50
CA GLN A 30 39.90 28.32 -2.90
C GLN A 30 39.86 26.83 -3.30
N PRO A 31 39.11 26.46 -4.35
CA PRO A 31 39.06 25.07 -4.82
C PRO A 31 40.27 24.71 -5.68
N SER A 32 40.86 23.57 -5.38
CA SER A 32 41.91 22.93 -6.18
C SER A 32 41.31 22.19 -7.37
N ALA A 33 42.01 22.26 -8.51
CA ALA A 33 41.63 21.61 -9.76
C ALA A 33 41.70 20.08 -9.68
N PRO A 34 40.90 19.34 -10.46
CA PRO A 34 40.90 17.87 -10.46
C PRO A 34 42.12 17.29 -11.23
N ALA A 35 42.70 16.24 -10.66
CA ALA A 35 43.77 15.43 -11.25
C ALA A 35 43.21 14.49 -12.36
N PRO A 36 44.05 14.05 -13.32
CA PRO A 36 43.59 13.27 -14.46
C PRO A 36 43.20 11.83 -14.08
N VAL A 37 42.10 11.36 -14.68
CA VAL A 37 41.57 9.99 -14.53
C VAL A 37 42.46 9.02 -15.31
N VAL A 38 43.04 8.08 -14.63
CA VAL A 38 43.73 6.91 -15.21
C VAL A 38 42.65 5.89 -15.56
N ALA A 39 42.57 5.50 -16.83
CA ALA A 39 41.70 4.42 -17.31
C ALA A 39 42.16 3.07 -16.74
N THR A 40 41.34 2.45 -15.91
CA THR A 40 41.53 1.08 -15.44
C THR A 40 40.65 0.13 -16.25
N SER A 41 41.27 -0.91 -16.73
CA SER A 41 40.82 -2.02 -17.56
C SER A 41 39.56 -2.70 -17.02
N THR A 42 38.63 -3.03 -17.92
CA THR A 42 37.44 -3.85 -17.75
C THR A 42 37.81 -5.25 -17.20
N PRO A 43 37.18 -5.73 -16.12
CA PRO A 43 37.32 -7.14 -15.72
C PRO A 43 36.45 -8.01 -16.65
N GLN A 44 37.08 -9.01 -17.24
CA GLN A 44 36.47 -10.06 -18.02
C GLN A 44 35.62 -10.96 -17.07
N LEU A 45 34.32 -11.06 -17.32
CA LEU A 45 33.41 -11.92 -16.58
C LEU A 45 33.73 -13.39 -16.91
N GLY A 46 34.22 -14.12 -15.91
CA GLY A 46 34.31 -15.58 -15.92
C GLY A 46 32.92 -16.22 -15.81
N PRO A 47 32.74 -17.52 -16.15
CA PRO A 47 31.44 -18.15 -16.18
C PRO A 47 30.81 -18.19 -14.79
N VAL A 48 29.57 -17.66 -14.70
CA VAL A 48 28.76 -17.65 -13.49
C VAL A 48 28.43 -19.10 -13.12
N ALA A 49 28.93 -19.56 -11.98
CA ALA A 49 28.51 -20.82 -11.39
C ALA A 49 27.00 -20.71 -11.05
N SER A 50 26.23 -21.66 -11.56
CA SER A 50 24.80 -21.85 -11.24
C SER A 50 24.69 -22.18 -9.75
N ASN A 51 24.48 -21.17 -8.91
CA ASN A 51 24.05 -21.38 -7.53
C ASN A 51 22.56 -21.72 -7.56
N SER A 52 22.24 -22.98 -7.33
CA SER A 52 20.90 -23.44 -6.98
C SER A 52 20.46 -22.67 -5.73
N ALA A 53 19.63 -21.66 -5.90
CA ALA A 53 19.02 -20.92 -4.80
C ALA A 53 18.20 -21.91 -3.96
N ALA A 54 18.50 -21.98 -2.67
CA ALA A 54 17.66 -22.69 -1.72
C ALA A 54 16.24 -22.08 -1.78
N PRO A 55 15.16 -22.90 -1.70
CA PRO A 55 13.80 -22.38 -1.72
C PRO A 55 13.62 -21.36 -0.60
N ILE A 56 13.01 -20.22 -0.93
CA ILE A 56 12.65 -19.19 0.04
C ILE A 56 11.89 -19.88 1.17
N ALA A 57 12.39 -19.80 2.40
CA ALA A 57 11.68 -20.31 3.55
C ALA A 57 10.33 -19.56 3.63
N THR A 58 9.27 -20.25 3.28
CA THR A 58 7.89 -19.77 3.40
C THR A 58 7.71 -19.37 4.86
N PRO A 59 7.27 -18.13 5.17
CA PRO A 59 6.91 -17.82 6.54
C PRO A 59 5.87 -18.84 6.98
N ALA A 60 6.12 -19.51 8.11
CA ALA A 60 5.21 -20.49 8.66
C ALA A 60 3.80 -19.90 8.75
N PRO A 61 2.72 -20.66 8.48
CA PRO A 61 1.36 -20.18 8.61
C PRO A 61 1.17 -19.68 10.05
N ALA A 62 0.89 -18.40 10.21
CA ALA A 62 0.89 -17.73 11.50
C ALA A 62 -0.31 -18.07 12.39
N ASN A 63 -1.23 -18.94 11.99
CA ASN A 63 -2.35 -19.39 12.83
C ASN A 63 -2.65 -20.88 12.55
N ALA A 64 -2.26 -21.72 13.50
CA ALA A 64 -2.63 -23.15 13.53
C ALA A 64 -4.15 -23.38 13.72
N ASP A 65 -4.88 -22.37 14.16
CA ASP A 65 -6.30 -22.45 14.52
C ASP A 65 -7.27 -21.99 13.42
N GLU A 66 -6.77 -21.56 12.24
CA GLU A 66 -7.65 -21.13 11.18
C GLU A 66 -8.29 -22.34 10.49
N PRO A 67 -9.64 -22.40 10.36
CA PRO A 67 -10.30 -23.52 9.70
C PRO A 67 -9.91 -23.58 8.22
N LEU A 68 -9.19 -24.63 7.85
CA LEU A 68 -8.87 -24.92 6.46
C LEU A 68 -10.04 -25.64 5.80
N ARG A 69 -10.24 -25.36 4.51
CA ARG A 69 -11.18 -26.12 3.68
C ARG A 69 -10.80 -27.62 3.69
N PRO A 70 -11.77 -28.55 3.84
CA PRO A 70 -11.50 -29.96 3.67
C PRO A 70 -10.85 -30.24 2.29
N GLU A 71 -9.90 -31.16 2.25
CA GLU A 71 -9.07 -31.45 1.08
C GLU A 71 -9.87 -31.76 -0.20
N ASN A 72 -11.02 -32.42 -0.06
CA ASN A 72 -11.88 -32.82 -1.18
C ASN A 72 -13.06 -31.87 -1.45
N GLN A 73 -13.12 -30.72 -0.78
CA GLN A 73 -14.19 -29.75 -1.01
C GLN A 73 -13.79 -28.73 -2.08
N PRO A 74 -14.50 -28.65 -3.20
CA PRO A 74 -14.19 -27.69 -4.25
C PRO A 74 -14.37 -26.24 -3.76
N GLU A 75 -13.51 -25.34 -4.23
CA GLU A 75 -13.65 -23.91 -3.97
C GLU A 75 -14.80 -23.33 -4.83
N THR A 76 -15.71 -22.61 -4.21
CA THR A 76 -16.88 -22.02 -4.89
C THR A 76 -16.59 -20.66 -5.50
N ARG A 77 -15.49 -19.99 -5.08
CA ARG A 77 -15.05 -18.68 -5.57
C ARG A 77 -13.57 -18.71 -5.91
N PRO A 78 -13.16 -19.41 -6.97
CA PRO A 78 -11.74 -19.68 -7.25
C PRO A 78 -10.93 -18.39 -7.51
N VAL A 79 -11.53 -17.35 -8.09
CA VAL A 79 -10.85 -16.07 -8.31
C VAL A 79 -10.60 -15.36 -6.97
N MET A 80 -11.60 -15.31 -6.09
CA MET A 80 -11.43 -14.72 -4.75
C MET A 80 -10.43 -15.53 -3.92
N GLN A 81 -10.45 -16.85 -4.01
CA GLN A 81 -9.47 -17.71 -3.34
C GLN A 81 -8.05 -17.40 -3.81
N LEU A 82 -7.84 -17.23 -5.11
CA LEU A 82 -6.55 -16.82 -5.65
C LEU A 82 -6.14 -15.43 -5.15
N GLN A 83 -7.07 -14.45 -5.15
CA GLN A 83 -6.82 -13.11 -4.59
C GLN A 83 -6.41 -13.18 -3.12
N VAL A 84 -7.13 -13.97 -2.31
CA VAL A 84 -6.83 -14.19 -0.88
C VAL A 84 -5.45 -14.82 -0.69
N VAL A 85 -5.11 -15.86 -1.45
CA VAL A 85 -3.80 -16.51 -1.35
C VAL A 85 -2.68 -15.55 -1.71
N LEU A 86 -2.80 -14.82 -2.81
CA LEU A 86 -1.79 -13.84 -3.24
C LEU A 86 -1.62 -12.71 -2.21
N ASP A 87 -2.72 -12.18 -1.66
CA ASP A 87 -2.68 -11.16 -0.60
C ASP A 87 -1.94 -11.67 0.64
N ARG A 88 -2.20 -12.92 1.07
CA ARG A 88 -1.52 -13.57 2.19
C ARG A 88 -0.03 -13.80 1.95
N GLN A 89 0.39 -13.91 0.70
CA GLN A 89 1.79 -14.11 0.32
C GLN A 89 2.53 -12.79 0.08
N GLY A 90 1.87 -11.63 0.28
CA GLY A 90 2.48 -10.31 0.09
C GLY A 90 2.36 -9.76 -1.35
N PHE A 91 1.69 -10.49 -2.24
CA PHE A 91 1.44 -10.05 -3.62
C PHE A 91 0.01 -9.55 -3.72
N SER A 92 -0.21 -8.30 -3.31
CA SER A 92 -1.55 -7.72 -3.20
C SER A 92 -2.27 -7.67 -4.55
N PRO A 93 -3.50 -8.17 -4.66
CA PRO A 93 -4.36 -7.94 -5.82
C PRO A 93 -5.06 -6.57 -5.75
N GLY A 94 -4.74 -5.72 -4.75
CA GLY A 94 -5.53 -4.56 -4.38
C GLY A 94 -6.82 -5.00 -3.68
N VAL A 95 -7.96 -4.69 -4.30
CA VAL A 95 -9.27 -5.10 -3.78
C VAL A 95 -9.54 -6.58 -4.06
N ILE A 96 -9.98 -7.32 -3.03
CA ILE A 96 -10.45 -8.70 -3.14
C ILE A 96 -11.96 -8.68 -3.46
N ASP A 97 -12.33 -8.90 -4.71
CA ASP A 97 -13.70 -8.70 -5.23
C ASP A 97 -14.25 -9.86 -6.06
N ASN A 98 -13.50 -10.96 -6.14
CA ASN A 98 -13.83 -12.12 -6.98
C ASN A 98 -13.90 -11.79 -8.49
N ARG A 99 -13.14 -10.78 -8.95
CA ARG A 99 -13.07 -10.40 -10.36
C ARG A 99 -11.67 -10.58 -10.90
N GLU A 100 -11.59 -11.07 -12.12
CA GLU A 100 -10.34 -11.01 -12.88
C GLU A 100 -10.06 -9.58 -13.33
N GLY A 101 -8.77 -9.23 -13.43
CA GLY A 101 -8.40 -7.90 -13.87
C GLY A 101 -6.89 -7.67 -13.84
N MET A 102 -6.48 -6.45 -14.20
CA MET A 102 -5.06 -6.07 -14.27
C MET A 102 -4.34 -6.23 -12.94
N SER A 103 -4.99 -5.86 -11.83
CA SER A 103 -4.38 -5.96 -10.49
C SER A 103 -4.11 -7.42 -10.08
N LEU A 104 -5.04 -8.35 -10.38
CA LEU A 104 -4.82 -9.78 -10.15
C LEU A 104 -3.70 -10.34 -11.03
N LYS A 105 -3.65 -9.94 -12.32
CA LYS A 105 -2.55 -10.33 -13.22
C LYS A 105 -1.21 -9.78 -12.74
N ALA A 106 -1.16 -8.56 -12.26
CA ALA A 106 0.04 -7.97 -11.66
C ALA A 106 0.47 -8.74 -10.41
N ALA A 107 -0.46 -9.09 -9.52
CA ALA A 107 -0.17 -9.89 -8.33
C ALA A 107 0.38 -11.28 -8.69
N LEU A 108 -0.18 -11.93 -9.71
CA LEU A 108 0.35 -13.20 -10.25
C LEU A 108 1.78 -13.03 -10.78
N ARG A 109 2.09 -11.97 -11.55
CA ARG A 109 3.47 -11.69 -11.98
C ARG A 109 4.42 -11.53 -10.81
N GLY A 110 4.02 -10.78 -9.78
CA GLY A 110 4.82 -10.62 -8.57
C GLY A 110 5.12 -11.95 -7.90
N PHE A 111 4.10 -12.80 -7.71
CA PHE A 111 4.25 -14.13 -7.18
C PHE A 111 5.19 -15.00 -8.06
N GLN A 112 4.98 -15.01 -9.38
CA GLN A 112 5.78 -15.76 -10.35
C GLN A 112 7.26 -15.34 -10.29
N ARG A 113 7.55 -14.03 -10.29
CA ARG A 113 8.93 -13.48 -10.14
C ARG A 113 9.58 -13.94 -8.84
N ALA A 114 8.87 -13.82 -7.72
CA ALA A 114 9.40 -14.24 -6.41
C ALA A 114 9.68 -15.74 -6.33
N HIS A 115 9.01 -16.55 -7.14
CA HIS A 115 9.19 -18.00 -7.21
C HIS A 115 10.01 -18.47 -8.42
N ASN A 116 10.68 -17.57 -9.14
CA ASN A 116 11.49 -17.86 -10.33
C ASN A 116 10.70 -18.61 -11.45
N LEU A 117 9.41 -18.30 -11.59
CA LEU A 117 8.55 -18.76 -12.68
C LEU A 117 8.52 -17.71 -13.80
N THR A 118 8.04 -18.11 -14.98
CA THR A 118 7.73 -17.14 -16.05
C THR A 118 6.65 -16.19 -15.59
N ASP A 119 6.92 -14.89 -15.62
CA ASP A 119 6.01 -13.83 -15.13
C ASP A 119 4.91 -13.46 -16.14
N SER A 120 4.18 -14.45 -16.58
CA SER A 120 3.09 -14.32 -17.57
C SER A 120 1.89 -13.51 -17.04
N GLY A 121 1.69 -13.50 -15.73
CA GLY A 121 0.47 -12.97 -15.09
C GLY A 121 -0.76 -13.87 -15.30
N GLU A 122 -0.54 -15.10 -15.82
CA GLU A 122 -1.59 -16.09 -16.03
C GLU A 122 -1.43 -17.26 -15.04
N LEU A 123 -2.55 -17.86 -14.66
CA LEU A 123 -2.54 -19.03 -13.79
C LEU A 123 -2.23 -20.29 -14.61
N ASP A 124 -0.99 -20.41 -15.09
CA ASP A 124 -0.48 -21.55 -15.86
C ASP A 124 -0.16 -22.78 -14.98
N ALA A 125 0.25 -23.90 -15.59
CA ALA A 125 0.49 -25.13 -14.86
C ALA A 125 1.64 -25.04 -13.83
N PRO A 126 2.80 -24.39 -14.10
CA PRO A 126 3.83 -24.18 -13.11
C PRO A 126 3.35 -23.30 -11.94
N THR A 127 2.59 -22.23 -12.23
CA THR A 127 2.03 -21.35 -11.21
C THR A 127 1.02 -22.06 -10.32
N ARG A 128 0.14 -22.90 -10.90
CA ARG A 128 -0.78 -23.74 -10.12
C ARG A 128 -0.03 -24.72 -9.20
N ALA A 129 1.03 -25.34 -9.70
CA ALA A 129 1.84 -26.25 -8.90
C ALA A 129 2.51 -25.54 -7.72
N ALA A 130 3.02 -24.31 -7.92
CA ALA A 130 3.61 -23.51 -6.86
C ALA A 130 2.57 -23.06 -5.81
N LEU A 131 1.33 -22.78 -6.24
CA LEU A 131 0.22 -22.37 -5.36
C LEU A 131 -0.46 -23.55 -4.64
N ALA A 132 -0.24 -24.80 -5.05
CA ALA A 132 -0.97 -25.97 -4.56
C ALA A 132 -0.90 -26.16 -3.03
N GLN A 133 0.18 -25.74 -2.39
CA GLN A 133 0.34 -25.80 -0.93
C GLN A 133 -0.72 -24.99 -0.17
N TRP A 134 -1.37 -24.01 -0.81
CA TRP A 134 -2.42 -23.15 -0.24
C TRP A 134 -3.82 -23.44 -0.77
N ASP A 135 -4.02 -24.49 -1.58
CA ASP A 135 -5.32 -24.84 -2.18
C ASP A 135 -6.42 -25.06 -1.14
N ARG A 136 -6.04 -25.43 0.10
CA ARG A 136 -6.97 -25.68 1.20
C ARG A 136 -7.44 -24.40 1.91
N ILE A 137 -6.84 -23.25 1.64
CA ILE A 137 -7.28 -21.98 2.19
C ILE A 137 -8.59 -21.58 1.50
N PRO A 138 -9.71 -21.43 2.22
CA PRO A 138 -10.97 -21.01 1.60
C PRO A 138 -10.93 -19.54 1.19
N SER A 139 -11.71 -19.17 0.17
CA SER A 139 -11.84 -17.79 -0.29
C SER A 139 -12.43 -16.86 0.76
N THR A 140 -13.32 -17.39 1.61
CA THR A 140 -14.06 -16.64 2.61
C THR A 140 -14.03 -17.32 3.96
N GLN A 141 -14.27 -16.55 5.01
CA GLN A 141 -14.48 -17.01 6.38
C GLN A 141 -15.71 -16.34 6.96
N THR A 142 -16.33 -16.95 7.99
CA THR A 142 -17.39 -16.32 8.78
C THR A 142 -16.77 -15.76 10.05
N VAL A 143 -17.04 -14.49 10.33
CA VAL A 143 -16.55 -13.79 11.51
C VAL A 143 -17.70 -13.17 12.28
N THR A 144 -17.54 -13.05 13.60
CA THR A 144 -18.46 -12.27 14.46
C THR A 144 -17.90 -10.86 14.57
N ILE A 145 -18.73 -9.86 14.33
CA ILE A 145 -18.32 -8.44 14.44
C ILE A 145 -18.12 -8.12 15.93
N ASP A 146 -16.88 -7.78 16.28
CA ASP A 146 -16.51 -7.36 17.62
C ASP A 146 -17.19 -6.04 18.01
N ALA A 147 -17.59 -5.90 19.29
CA ALA A 147 -18.32 -4.73 19.77
C ALA A 147 -17.45 -3.46 19.71
N ASP A 148 -16.18 -3.54 20.10
CA ASP A 148 -15.27 -2.40 20.08
C ASP A 148 -14.96 -1.99 18.63
N PHE A 149 -14.87 -2.98 17.72
CA PHE A 149 -14.70 -2.71 16.29
C PHE A 149 -15.94 -2.04 15.68
N ALA A 150 -17.15 -2.46 16.10
CA ALA A 150 -18.41 -1.88 15.66
C ALA A 150 -18.68 -0.49 16.24
N ALA A 151 -18.05 -0.15 17.36
CA ALA A 151 -18.20 1.17 17.97
C ALA A 151 -17.52 2.23 17.11
N GLY A 152 -18.24 3.22 16.63
CA GLY A 152 -17.67 4.36 15.88
C GLY A 152 -16.51 5.07 16.63
N PRO A 153 -16.30 6.32 16.35
CA PRO A 153 -17.22 7.19 15.60
C PRO A 153 -17.23 6.92 14.09
N PHE A 154 -18.37 7.19 13.45
CA PHE A 154 -18.53 7.21 11.99
C PHE A 154 -18.94 8.61 11.56
N ASN A 155 -18.41 9.05 10.42
CA ASN A 155 -18.61 10.43 9.94
C ASN A 155 -19.89 10.61 9.13
N GLY A 156 -20.54 9.52 8.69
CA GLY A 156 -21.49 9.59 7.61
C GLY A 156 -20.78 9.94 6.28
N PRO A 157 -21.51 10.40 5.26
CA PRO A 157 -20.87 10.78 3.99
C PRO A 157 -19.83 11.88 4.19
N ILE A 158 -18.63 11.63 3.68
CA ILE A 158 -17.54 12.63 3.74
C ILE A 158 -17.82 13.76 2.74
N PRO A 159 -17.76 15.03 3.16
CA PRO A 159 -17.89 16.17 2.26
C PRO A 159 -16.83 16.16 1.15
N HIS A 160 -17.16 16.72 -0.01
CA HIS A 160 -16.19 16.83 -1.12
C HIS A 160 -15.27 18.04 -0.97
N GLU A 161 -15.79 19.15 -0.42
CA GLU A 161 -15.04 20.39 -0.33
C GLU A 161 -14.00 20.35 0.80
N PRO A 162 -12.74 20.75 0.54
CA PRO A 162 -11.69 20.74 1.56
C PRO A 162 -12.02 21.61 2.79
N GLU A 163 -12.77 22.70 2.61
CA GLU A 163 -13.19 23.56 3.71
C GLU A 163 -14.16 22.85 4.66
N ASP A 164 -15.06 22.04 4.14
CA ASP A 164 -16.00 21.26 4.95
C ASP A 164 -15.33 20.06 5.60
N GLN A 165 -14.38 19.39 4.90
CA GLN A 165 -13.55 18.36 5.48
C GLN A 165 -12.72 18.87 6.66
N ALA A 166 -12.17 20.09 6.57
CA ALA A 166 -11.37 20.71 7.63
C ALA A 166 -12.17 20.97 8.92
N ARG A 167 -13.50 20.99 8.87
CA ARG A 167 -14.38 21.17 10.05
C ARG A 167 -14.64 19.86 10.80
N LEU A 168 -14.30 18.72 10.21
CA LEU A 168 -14.45 17.42 10.88
C LEU A 168 -13.35 17.22 11.91
N THR A 169 -13.60 16.41 12.93
CA THR A 169 -12.59 16.03 13.93
C THR A 169 -11.63 14.96 13.42
N ALA A 170 -12.09 14.14 12.46
CA ALA A 170 -11.32 13.13 11.76
C ALA A 170 -11.98 12.85 10.41
N LEU A 171 -11.21 12.41 9.42
CA LEU A 171 -11.71 11.83 8.18
C LEU A 171 -11.80 10.30 8.34
N GLY A 172 -12.59 9.90 9.35
CA GLY A 172 -12.86 8.50 9.70
C GLY A 172 -13.76 7.81 8.68
N TYR A 173 -14.08 6.55 8.94
CA TYR A 173 -15.01 5.79 8.11
C TYR A 173 -16.41 6.41 8.08
N SER A 174 -17.09 6.33 6.94
CA SER A 174 -18.46 6.82 6.79
C SER A 174 -19.44 5.96 7.57
N ASP A 175 -19.25 4.64 7.56
CA ASP A 175 -20.08 3.68 8.29
C ASP A 175 -19.31 2.38 8.64
N LEU A 176 -19.96 1.47 9.33
CA LEU A 176 -19.38 0.18 9.72
C LEU A 176 -19.15 -0.73 8.52
N THR A 177 -19.92 -0.62 7.44
CA THR A 177 -19.75 -1.43 6.23
C THR A 177 -18.44 -1.08 5.53
N GLU A 178 -18.13 0.21 5.43
CA GLU A 178 -16.85 0.70 4.88
C GLU A 178 -15.68 0.24 5.75
N LYS A 179 -15.76 0.40 7.07
CA LYS A 179 -14.73 -0.05 8.01
C LYS A 179 -14.47 -1.55 7.92
N LEU A 180 -15.51 -2.36 7.78
CA LEU A 180 -15.40 -3.81 7.55
C LEU A 180 -14.81 -4.13 6.18
N ALA A 181 -15.18 -3.39 5.14
CA ALA A 181 -14.64 -3.60 3.80
C ALA A 181 -13.12 -3.36 3.78
N GLU A 182 -12.63 -2.27 4.35
CA GLU A 182 -11.19 -2.02 4.47
C GLU A 182 -10.49 -3.08 5.35
N ARG A 183 -11.12 -3.46 6.46
CA ARG A 183 -10.61 -4.51 7.35
C ARG A 183 -10.31 -5.81 6.62
N TYR A 184 -11.12 -6.16 5.63
CA TYR A 184 -11.01 -7.41 4.88
C TYR A 184 -10.54 -7.22 3.44
N HIS A 185 -9.86 -6.10 3.15
CA HIS A 185 -9.23 -5.76 1.87
C HIS A 185 -10.19 -5.85 0.69
N THR A 186 -11.43 -5.43 0.88
CA THR A 186 -12.50 -5.52 -0.10
C THR A 186 -13.27 -4.19 -0.25
N THR A 187 -14.40 -4.22 -0.92
CA THR A 187 -15.29 -3.05 -1.05
C THR A 187 -16.61 -3.26 -0.32
N PRO A 188 -17.31 -2.17 0.05
CA PRO A 188 -18.68 -2.27 0.59
C PRO A 188 -19.61 -3.09 -0.31
N ASP A 189 -19.50 -2.95 -1.63
CA ASP A 189 -20.34 -3.68 -2.58
C ASP A 189 -20.05 -5.18 -2.59
N THR A 190 -18.78 -5.57 -2.56
CA THR A 190 -18.39 -6.98 -2.45
C THR A 190 -18.88 -7.56 -1.12
N LEU A 191 -18.72 -6.81 -0.03
CA LEU A 191 -19.17 -7.26 1.28
C LEU A 191 -20.70 -7.47 1.33
N ARG A 192 -21.49 -6.58 0.72
CA ARG A 192 -22.94 -6.75 0.56
C ARG A 192 -23.29 -7.94 -0.32
N ALA A 193 -22.55 -8.16 -1.41
CA ALA A 193 -22.75 -9.33 -2.30
C ALA A 193 -22.46 -10.66 -1.59
N LEU A 194 -21.48 -10.70 -0.68
CA LEU A 194 -21.20 -11.86 0.17
C LEU A 194 -22.27 -12.08 1.25
N ASN A 195 -22.98 -11.03 1.66
CA ASN A 195 -23.95 -11.01 2.76
C ASN A 195 -25.25 -10.32 2.33
N PRO A 196 -26.09 -10.97 1.52
CA PRO A 196 -27.37 -10.37 1.10
C PRO A 196 -28.23 -9.99 2.32
N GLY A 197 -28.71 -8.74 2.34
CA GLY A 197 -29.49 -8.22 3.46
C GLY A 197 -28.66 -7.77 4.66
N LEU A 198 -27.34 -7.64 4.51
CA LEU A 198 -26.43 -7.24 5.59
C LEU A 198 -26.86 -5.92 6.24
N ALA A 199 -27.07 -5.99 7.55
CA ALA A 199 -27.15 -4.86 8.47
C ALA A 199 -26.07 -5.08 9.54
N PRO A 200 -24.83 -4.59 9.31
CA PRO A 200 -23.72 -4.89 10.20
C PRO A 200 -23.93 -4.24 11.58
N ALA A 201 -23.76 -5.06 12.62
CA ALA A 201 -23.87 -4.63 14.01
C ALA A 201 -22.97 -5.50 14.89
N ALA A 202 -22.64 -5.03 16.08
CA ALA A 202 -21.92 -5.82 17.08
C ALA A 202 -22.61 -7.18 17.33
N GLY A 203 -21.83 -8.25 17.35
CA GLY A 203 -22.31 -9.62 17.54
C GLY A 203 -22.91 -10.28 16.28
N ALA A 204 -23.13 -9.56 15.19
CA ALA A 204 -23.59 -10.16 13.94
C ALA A 204 -22.49 -11.02 13.30
N GLN A 205 -22.88 -12.15 12.72
CA GLN A 205 -21.99 -12.98 11.89
C GLN A 205 -22.05 -12.53 10.44
N ILE A 206 -20.88 -12.39 9.81
CA ILE A 206 -20.75 -12.01 8.42
C ILE A 206 -19.71 -12.88 7.71
N VAL A 207 -19.90 -13.06 6.40
CA VAL A 207 -18.97 -13.71 5.50
C VAL A 207 -18.04 -12.64 4.90
N VAL A 208 -16.73 -12.86 4.99
CA VAL A 208 -15.70 -11.91 4.55
C VAL A 208 -14.60 -12.63 3.77
N PRO A 209 -13.81 -11.94 2.93
CA PRO A 209 -12.58 -12.52 2.38
C PRO A 209 -11.67 -13.04 3.49
N ASN A 210 -11.09 -14.23 3.27
CA ASN A 210 -10.26 -14.91 4.25
C ASN A 210 -8.82 -14.39 4.22
N ILE A 211 -8.62 -13.08 4.46
CA ILE A 211 -7.28 -12.50 4.56
C ILE A 211 -6.56 -13.02 5.82
N ARG A 212 -5.24 -12.91 5.84
CA ARG A 212 -4.47 -13.17 7.05
C ARG A 212 -4.69 -12.03 8.06
N GLY A 213 -5.67 -12.18 8.93
CA GLY A 213 -5.76 -11.37 10.14
C GLY A 213 -4.70 -11.86 11.12
N GLY A 214 -3.84 -11.01 11.62
CA GLY A 214 -2.83 -11.38 12.62
C GLY A 214 -2.90 -10.48 13.84
N PRO A 215 -2.37 -10.92 14.99
CA PRO A 215 -2.17 -10.02 16.11
C PRO A 215 -1.24 -8.89 15.67
N VAL A 216 -1.53 -7.69 16.12
CA VAL A 216 -0.66 -6.51 15.94
C VAL A 216 0.51 -6.58 16.94
N ALA A 217 0.98 -7.81 17.25
CA ALA A 217 2.17 -8.05 18.04
C ALA A 217 3.39 -7.50 17.27
N GLY A 218 4.29 -6.82 17.99
CA GLY A 218 5.47 -6.19 17.37
C GLY A 218 5.24 -4.81 16.75
N ALA A 219 4.00 -4.32 16.68
CA ALA A 219 3.75 -2.94 16.26
C ALA A 219 4.42 -1.94 17.22
N PRO A 220 4.88 -0.78 16.72
CA PRO A 220 5.42 0.29 17.54
C PRO A 220 4.50 0.64 18.71
N ASP A 221 5.04 1.18 19.81
CA ASP A 221 4.29 1.54 21.03
C ASP A 221 3.21 2.63 20.83
N ASP A 222 3.00 3.09 19.60
CA ASP A 222 1.94 4.01 19.22
C ASP A 222 0.58 3.32 19.20
N ARG A 223 -0.28 3.67 20.17
CA ARG A 223 -1.65 3.15 20.27
C ARG A 223 -2.50 3.48 19.06
N GLY A 224 -2.34 4.69 18.52
CA GLY A 224 -3.11 5.15 17.36
C GLY A 224 -2.79 4.30 16.15
N TRP A 225 -1.50 4.07 15.92
CA TRP A 225 -1.06 3.23 14.81
C TRP A 225 -1.48 1.77 14.96
N ARG A 226 -1.37 1.20 16.16
CA ARG A 226 -1.89 -0.17 16.42
C ARG A 226 -3.39 -0.29 16.15
N ALA A 227 -4.18 0.70 16.55
CA ALA A 227 -5.61 0.72 16.26
C ALA A 227 -5.88 0.78 14.75
N THR A 228 -5.10 1.55 14.01
CA THR A 228 -5.18 1.63 12.54
C THR A 228 -4.83 0.29 11.90
N LEU A 229 -3.72 -0.34 12.26
CA LEU A 229 -3.35 -1.67 11.75
C LEU A 229 -4.42 -2.72 12.04
N THR A 230 -4.97 -2.70 13.27
CA THR A 230 -6.10 -3.57 13.64
C THR A 230 -7.31 -3.29 12.75
N SER A 231 -7.65 -2.03 12.53
CA SER A 231 -8.77 -1.63 11.68
C SER A 231 -8.61 -2.10 10.23
N LEU A 232 -7.39 -2.13 9.73
CA LEU A 232 -7.05 -2.54 8.35
C LEU A 232 -6.77 -4.03 8.19
N GLY A 233 -6.78 -4.84 9.24
CA GLY A 233 -6.40 -6.25 9.14
C GLY A 233 -4.92 -6.49 8.81
N VAL A 234 -4.06 -5.52 9.07
CA VAL A 234 -2.63 -5.58 8.78
C VAL A 234 -1.86 -6.05 10.00
N ALA A 235 -1.02 -7.07 9.83
CA ALA A 235 -0.17 -7.58 10.90
C ALA A 235 0.89 -6.54 11.33
N GLY A 236 1.26 -6.56 12.61
CA GLY A 236 2.26 -5.64 13.17
C GLY A 236 3.68 -5.90 12.69
N GLU A 237 3.98 -7.11 12.25
CA GLU A 237 5.29 -7.49 11.70
C GLU A 237 5.20 -7.67 10.19
N GLN A 238 6.11 -7.01 9.49
CA GLN A 238 6.30 -7.14 8.05
C GLN A 238 7.77 -7.41 7.75
N PRO A 239 8.11 -8.10 6.65
CA PRO A 239 9.50 -8.27 6.25
C PRO A 239 10.15 -6.92 5.95
N SER A 240 11.45 -6.77 6.24
CA SER A 240 12.18 -5.53 6.00
C SER A 240 12.57 -5.38 4.53
N ALA A 241 12.26 -4.24 3.93
CA ALA A 241 12.69 -3.89 2.58
C ALA A 241 14.00 -3.11 2.61
N ALA A 242 14.96 -3.50 1.76
CA ALA A 242 16.21 -2.78 1.51
C ALA A 242 16.06 -1.75 0.37
N ARG A 243 15.16 -1.99 -0.56
CA ARG A 243 14.77 -1.05 -1.63
C ARG A 243 13.34 -1.28 -2.08
N VAL A 244 12.75 -0.25 -2.66
CA VAL A 244 11.47 -0.34 -3.38
C VAL A 244 11.63 0.10 -4.82
N VAL A 245 10.83 -0.48 -5.72
CA VAL A 245 10.78 -0.13 -7.15
C VAL A 245 9.34 0.23 -7.49
N VAL A 246 9.14 1.41 -8.06
CA VAL A 246 7.86 1.84 -8.62
C VAL A 246 7.96 1.72 -10.12
N ASP A 247 7.20 0.79 -10.70
CA ASP A 247 7.17 0.53 -12.14
C ASP A 247 5.88 1.09 -12.73
N LYS A 248 6.03 2.09 -13.59
CA LYS A 248 4.91 2.80 -14.20
C LYS A 248 4.21 1.95 -15.25
N SER A 249 4.96 1.16 -16.01
CA SER A 249 4.39 0.34 -17.09
C SER A 249 3.51 -0.78 -16.53
N GLU A 250 3.92 -1.36 -15.41
CA GLU A 250 3.17 -2.42 -14.72
C GLU A 250 2.17 -1.89 -13.69
N LYS A 251 2.26 -0.61 -13.33
CA LYS A 251 1.44 0.05 -12.30
C LYS A 251 1.53 -0.64 -10.94
N VAL A 252 2.75 -0.94 -10.53
CA VAL A 252 3.04 -1.62 -9.27
C VAL A 252 4.16 -0.93 -8.50
N LEU A 253 4.16 -1.16 -7.19
CA LEU A 253 5.28 -0.94 -6.30
C LEU A 253 5.77 -2.30 -5.80
N MET A 254 7.05 -2.58 -5.99
CA MET A 254 7.72 -3.82 -5.58
C MET A 254 8.68 -3.52 -4.43
N ALA A 255 8.70 -4.38 -3.40
CA ALA A 255 9.63 -4.30 -2.28
C ALA A 255 10.61 -5.48 -2.34
N TYR A 256 11.89 -5.17 -2.16
CA TYR A 256 12.98 -6.14 -2.22
C TYR A 256 13.77 -6.12 -0.91
N ASP A 257 14.20 -7.29 -0.45
CA ASP A 257 15.08 -7.42 0.72
C ASP A 257 16.56 -7.11 0.40
N ASP A 258 17.43 -7.30 1.36
CA ASP A 258 18.89 -7.10 1.24
C ASP A 258 19.61 -8.14 0.37
N GLN A 259 18.92 -9.25 0.04
CA GLN A 259 19.39 -10.28 -0.90
C GLN A 259 18.81 -10.10 -2.31
N ASP A 260 18.19 -8.96 -2.57
CA ASP A 260 17.53 -8.63 -3.84
C ASP A 260 16.36 -9.56 -4.20
N ARG A 261 15.73 -10.20 -3.21
CA ARG A 261 14.55 -11.03 -3.42
C ARG A 261 13.30 -10.15 -3.35
N LEU A 262 12.38 -10.36 -4.28
CA LEU A 262 11.06 -9.72 -4.24
C LEU A 262 10.24 -10.30 -3.07
N ILE A 263 9.96 -9.48 -2.07
CA ILE A 263 9.26 -9.89 -0.83
C ILE A 263 7.83 -9.39 -0.75
N ALA A 264 7.47 -8.38 -1.53
CA ALA A 264 6.09 -7.92 -1.66
C ALA A 264 5.88 -7.13 -2.95
N GLN A 265 4.64 -7.11 -3.45
CA GLN A 265 4.23 -6.27 -4.55
C GLN A 265 2.81 -5.75 -4.32
N PHE A 266 2.61 -4.47 -4.62
CA PHE A 266 1.35 -3.75 -4.44
C PHE A 266 0.93 -3.08 -5.74
N PRO A 267 -0.33 -3.17 -6.17
CA PRO A 267 -0.81 -2.35 -7.27
C PRO A 267 -0.77 -0.87 -6.85
N ALA A 268 -0.44 0.01 -7.80
CA ALA A 268 -0.25 1.41 -7.51
C ALA A 268 -0.87 2.31 -8.59
N THR A 269 -1.34 3.47 -8.18
CA THR A 269 -1.66 4.59 -9.07
C THR A 269 -0.53 5.61 -8.96
N MET A 270 -0.01 6.07 -10.09
CA MET A 270 1.15 6.97 -10.09
C MET A 270 1.14 7.89 -11.31
N GLY A 271 1.39 9.16 -11.08
CA GLY A 271 1.54 10.17 -12.10
C GLY A 271 0.37 10.32 -13.08
N SER A 272 0.49 11.29 -13.92
CA SER A 272 -0.42 11.59 -15.04
C SER A 272 0.38 12.14 -16.24
N THR A 273 -0.31 12.53 -17.30
CA THR A 273 0.30 13.30 -18.38
C THR A 273 0.64 14.73 -17.95
N HIS A 274 -0.06 15.26 -16.95
CA HIS A 274 0.15 16.60 -16.39
C HIS A 274 1.27 16.61 -15.36
N ASP A 275 1.22 15.67 -14.42
CA ASP A 275 2.19 15.47 -13.36
C ASP A 275 2.81 14.07 -13.49
N PRO A 276 3.80 13.88 -14.37
CA PRO A 276 4.37 12.57 -14.64
C PRO A 276 5.12 12.03 -13.41
N LEU A 277 5.17 10.69 -13.30
CA LEU A 277 6.02 10.04 -12.32
C LEU A 277 7.47 10.53 -12.44
N PRO A 278 8.10 11.04 -11.39
CA PRO A 278 9.47 11.54 -11.43
C PRO A 278 10.46 10.37 -11.47
N LEU A 279 10.82 9.93 -12.66
CA LEU A 279 11.76 8.81 -12.86
C LEU A 279 13.10 9.09 -12.18
N GLY A 280 13.75 8.04 -11.65
CA GLY A 280 15.06 8.13 -11.03
C GLY A 280 15.13 7.42 -9.68
N ARG A 281 16.11 7.83 -8.86
CA ARG A 281 16.39 7.26 -7.55
C ARG A 281 16.13 8.30 -6.48
N TRP A 282 15.30 7.94 -5.54
CA TRP A 282 14.90 8.75 -4.38
C TRP A 282 15.20 7.99 -3.11
N GLU A 283 15.21 8.66 -1.98
CA GLU A 283 15.35 8.05 -0.67
C GLU A 283 14.07 8.27 0.15
N ILE A 284 13.67 7.26 0.91
CA ILE A 284 12.63 7.40 1.94
C ILE A 284 13.24 8.21 3.09
N ARG A 285 12.59 9.34 3.45
CA ARG A 285 13.04 10.23 4.51
C ARG A 285 12.39 9.93 5.84
N THR A 286 11.07 9.84 5.83
CA THR A 286 10.27 9.59 7.02
C THR A 286 9.00 8.83 6.66
N THR A 287 8.35 8.26 7.69
CA THR A 287 7.01 7.69 7.58
C THR A 287 6.14 8.32 8.64
N ALA A 288 5.04 8.95 8.22
CA ALA A 288 4.03 9.49 9.12
C ALA A 288 2.81 8.56 9.14
N HIS A 289 2.37 8.20 10.34
CA HIS A 289 1.18 7.40 10.57
C HIS A 289 -0.01 8.31 10.90
N ASN A 290 -1.16 8.07 10.28
CA ASN A 290 -2.36 8.88 10.41
C ASN A 290 -2.06 10.40 10.26
N PRO A 291 -1.42 10.83 9.17
CA PRO A 291 -1.03 12.23 9.02
C PRO A 291 -2.25 13.12 8.79
N PRO A 292 -2.27 14.36 9.32
CA PRO A 292 -3.14 15.39 8.80
C PRO A 292 -2.70 15.76 7.39
N PHE A 293 -3.60 16.30 6.62
CA PHE A 293 -3.32 16.71 5.25
C PHE A 293 -3.29 18.24 5.11
N HIS A 294 -2.17 18.79 4.65
CA HIS A 294 -2.02 20.24 4.41
C HIS A 294 -2.35 20.57 2.95
N TYR A 295 -3.64 20.78 2.69
CA TYR A 295 -4.10 21.15 1.37
C TYR A 295 -3.61 22.54 0.96
N ASN A 296 -2.96 22.61 -0.19
CA ASN A 296 -2.54 23.87 -0.82
C ASN A 296 -2.98 23.89 -2.29
N PRO A 297 -4.05 24.64 -2.65
CA PRO A 297 -4.59 24.66 -4.00
C PRO A 297 -3.58 25.11 -5.06
N ALA A 298 -2.56 25.86 -4.69
CA ALA A 298 -1.52 26.28 -5.64
C ALA A 298 -0.66 25.12 -6.18
N LEU A 299 -0.74 23.93 -5.57
CA LEU A 299 -0.04 22.73 -6.01
C LEU A 299 -0.91 21.86 -6.94
N PHE A 300 -2.13 22.29 -7.25
CA PHE A 300 -3.10 21.52 -8.02
C PHE A 300 -3.57 22.32 -9.23
N TRP A 301 -3.33 21.77 -10.41
CA TRP A 301 -3.75 22.39 -11.67
C TRP A 301 -5.28 22.37 -11.85
N ASP A 302 -5.97 21.46 -11.17
CA ASP A 302 -7.42 21.25 -11.21
C ASP A 302 -8.16 21.82 -9.99
N ALA A 303 -7.45 22.56 -9.11
CA ALA A 303 -8.07 23.25 -8.00
C ALA A 303 -9.08 24.30 -8.48
N SER A 304 -10.24 24.37 -7.83
CA SER A 304 -11.27 25.32 -8.17
C SER A 304 -10.87 26.77 -7.82
N PRO A 305 -11.25 27.76 -8.63
CA PRO A 305 -11.01 29.15 -8.28
C PRO A 305 -11.64 29.52 -6.93
N GLY A 306 -10.86 30.09 -6.04
CA GLY A 306 -11.32 30.51 -4.71
C GLY A 306 -11.08 29.51 -3.58
N GLU A 307 -10.63 28.30 -3.89
CA GLU A 307 -10.18 27.38 -2.85
C GLU A 307 -9.02 27.97 -2.03
N ARG A 308 -8.96 27.59 -0.76
CA ARG A 308 -7.96 28.11 0.20
C ARG A 308 -7.16 26.96 0.78
N ARG A 309 -5.98 27.30 1.30
CA ARG A 309 -5.19 26.37 2.11
C ARG A 309 -6.00 25.91 3.31
N GLN A 310 -6.01 24.60 3.54
CA GLN A 310 -6.70 23.95 4.65
C GLN A 310 -5.79 22.93 5.31
N THR A 311 -6.03 22.64 6.58
CA THR A 311 -5.47 21.47 7.24
C THR A 311 -6.60 20.48 7.46
N LEU A 312 -6.59 19.39 6.72
CA LEU A 312 -7.59 18.34 6.84
C LEU A 312 -7.18 17.37 7.96
N PRO A 313 -8.11 16.93 8.80
CA PRO A 313 -7.78 16.02 9.88
C PRO A 313 -7.40 14.62 9.35
N PRO A 314 -6.68 13.81 10.14
CA PRO A 314 -6.29 12.47 9.75
C PRO A 314 -7.46 11.51 9.63
N GLY A 315 -7.25 10.41 8.90
CA GLY A 315 -8.19 9.30 8.83
C GLY A 315 -8.13 8.54 7.51
N PRO A 316 -8.73 7.34 7.44
CA PRO A 316 -8.74 6.49 6.25
C PRO A 316 -9.39 7.16 5.04
N ASN A 317 -10.35 8.06 5.26
CA ASN A 317 -10.99 8.88 4.24
C ASN A 317 -10.29 10.21 3.97
N GLY A 318 -9.11 10.42 4.55
CA GLY A 318 -8.23 11.53 4.18
C GLY A 318 -7.61 11.35 2.80
N PRO A 319 -7.25 12.45 2.12
CA PRO A 319 -6.67 12.39 0.77
C PRO A 319 -5.42 11.52 0.64
N VAL A 320 -4.68 11.35 1.73
CA VAL A 320 -3.48 10.50 1.80
C VAL A 320 -3.69 9.23 2.62
N GLY A 321 -4.94 8.96 3.00
CA GLY A 321 -5.29 7.81 3.82
C GLY A 321 -4.57 7.82 5.17
N VAL A 322 -4.11 6.66 5.61
CA VAL A 322 -3.54 6.45 6.95
C VAL A 322 -2.01 6.52 7.01
N VAL A 323 -1.34 6.71 5.88
CA VAL A 323 0.14 6.70 5.79
C VAL A 323 0.60 7.74 4.79
N TRP A 324 1.69 8.43 5.15
CA TRP A 324 2.53 9.18 4.24
C TRP A 324 3.99 8.73 4.40
N ILE A 325 4.59 8.20 3.35
CA ILE A 325 6.01 7.85 3.26
C ILE A 325 6.67 8.95 2.43
N ASP A 326 7.45 9.81 3.08
CA ASP A 326 8.09 10.96 2.48
C ASP A 326 9.34 10.57 1.68
N LEU A 327 9.52 11.18 0.53
CA LEU A 327 10.64 10.95 -0.37
C LEU A 327 11.62 12.12 -0.39
N SER A 328 12.86 11.89 -0.80
CA SER A 328 13.85 12.93 -1.02
C SER A 328 13.49 13.87 -2.19
N LYS A 329 12.54 13.48 -3.04
CA LYS A 329 11.91 14.34 -4.04
C LYS A 329 10.88 15.22 -3.33
N GLU A 330 11.11 16.53 -3.36
CA GLU A 330 10.21 17.51 -2.75
C GLU A 330 8.78 17.38 -3.30
N HIS A 331 7.78 17.41 -2.42
CA HIS A 331 6.35 17.25 -2.70
C HIS A 331 5.92 15.87 -3.22
N TYR A 332 6.77 14.85 -3.15
CA TYR A 332 6.42 13.50 -3.58
C TYR A 332 6.47 12.51 -2.41
N GLY A 333 5.51 11.59 -2.40
CA GLY A 333 5.42 10.54 -1.40
C GLY A 333 4.67 9.31 -1.90
N ILE A 334 4.69 8.28 -1.05
CA ILE A 334 3.88 7.07 -1.22
C ILE A 334 2.84 7.07 -0.10
N HIS A 335 1.56 6.88 -0.43
CA HIS A 335 0.49 7.07 0.54
C HIS A 335 -0.74 6.19 0.28
N GLY A 336 -1.64 6.12 1.27
CA GLY A 336 -2.94 5.44 1.14
C GLY A 336 -3.97 6.23 0.33
N THR A 337 -5.18 5.70 0.21
CA THR A 337 -6.30 6.33 -0.49
C THR A 337 -7.63 5.96 0.14
N PRO A 338 -8.62 6.87 0.16
CA PRO A 338 -10.00 6.56 0.52
C PRO A 338 -10.73 5.73 -0.54
N GLU A 339 -10.15 5.57 -1.73
CA GLU A 339 -10.79 4.94 -2.89
C GLU A 339 -9.98 3.74 -3.40
N PRO A 340 -9.89 2.63 -2.62
CA PRO A 340 -9.04 1.49 -2.96
C PRO A 340 -9.36 0.85 -4.32
N GLN A 341 -10.63 0.92 -4.77
CA GLN A 341 -11.08 0.39 -6.06
C GLN A 341 -10.51 1.15 -7.27
N THR A 342 -9.96 2.35 -7.06
CA THR A 342 -9.40 3.19 -8.13
C THR A 342 -7.91 2.90 -8.41
N ILE A 343 -7.25 2.16 -7.53
CA ILE A 343 -5.82 1.86 -7.65
C ILE A 343 -5.51 1.14 -8.97
N GLY A 344 -4.49 1.63 -9.69
CA GLY A 344 -4.09 1.15 -11.02
C GLY A 344 -5.01 1.58 -12.18
N ARG A 345 -6.13 2.27 -11.89
CA ARG A 345 -7.18 2.63 -12.88
C ARG A 345 -7.32 4.13 -13.11
N THR A 346 -6.82 4.95 -12.20
CA THR A 346 -6.85 6.41 -12.27
C THR A 346 -5.44 6.98 -12.43
N GLN A 347 -5.32 8.30 -12.45
CA GLN A 347 -4.07 9.05 -12.47
C GLN A 347 -3.88 9.78 -11.14
N SER A 348 -2.65 10.22 -10.86
CA SER A 348 -2.32 11.04 -9.70
C SER A 348 -1.60 12.32 -10.10
N HIS A 349 -1.48 13.27 -9.16
CA HIS A 349 -0.64 14.47 -9.30
C HIS A 349 0.84 14.17 -9.01
N GLY A 350 1.33 13.00 -9.43
CA GLY A 350 2.73 12.61 -9.31
C GLY A 350 3.02 11.64 -8.16
N CYS A 351 2.31 11.69 -7.04
CA CYS A 351 2.48 10.79 -5.91
C CYS A 351 2.08 9.34 -6.23
N ILE A 352 2.61 8.41 -5.45
CA ILE A 352 2.30 6.99 -5.56
C ILE A 352 1.22 6.63 -4.55
N ARG A 353 0.05 6.21 -5.05
CA ARG A 353 -1.08 5.79 -4.22
C ARG A 353 -1.17 4.29 -4.16
N LEU A 354 -1.39 3.81 -2.97
CA LEU A 354 -1.70 2.43 -2.64
C LEU A 354 -3.06 2.38 -1.93
N THR A 355 -3.61 1.20 -1.75
CA THR A 355 -4.71 1.03 -0.79
C THR A 355 -4.22 1.37 0.62
N ASN A 356 -5.11 1.71 1.55
CA ASN A 356 -4.71 2.00 2.94
C ASN A 356 -3.99 0.81 3.59
N TRP A 357 -4.45 -0.42 3.35
CA TRP A 357 -3.80 -1.63 3.91
C TRP A 357 -2.43 -1.92 3.28
N ASP A 358 -2.24 -1.69 1.97
CA ASP A 358 -0.95 -1.89 1.32
C ASP A 358 0.05 -0.79 1.71
N ALA A 359 -0.41 0.47 1.85
CA ALA A 359 0.39 1.56 2.39
C ALA A 359 0.83 1.29 3.84
N ALA A 360 -0.08 0.75 4.66
CA ALA A 360 0.23 0.37 6.03
C ALA A 360 1.20 -0.83 6.11
N ARG A 361 1.12 -1.82 5.22
CA ARG A 361 2.12 -2.88 5.08
C ARG A 361 3.48 -2.30 4.72
N LEU A 362 3.54 -1.49 3.65
CA LEU A 362 4.78 -0.87 3.17
C LEU A 362 5.43 0.01 4.24
N ALA A 363 4.64 0.78 4.98
CA ALA A 363 5.13 1.65 6.06
C ALA A 363 5.93 0.90 7.14
N GLN A 364 5.61 -0.38 7.36
CA GLN A 364 6.32 -1.24 8.31
C GLN A 364 7.51 -1.97 7.68
N MET A 365 7.58 -2.05 6.35
CA MET A 365 8.68 -2.69 5.62
C MET A 365 9.86 -1.74 5.43
N VAL A 366 9.62 -0.43 5.35
CA VAL A 366 10.62 0.57 5.00
C VAL A 366 11.09 1.38 6.20
N ARG A 367 12.27 1.96 6.08
CA ARG A 367 12.87 2.87 7.07
C ARG A 367 13.57 4.02 6.35
N PRO A 368 13.93 5.11 7.05
CA PRO A 368 14.74 6.19 6.47
C PRO A 368 16.04 5.65 5.85
N GLY A 369 16.37 6.16 4.66
CA GLY A 369 17.53 5.74 3.87
C GLY A 369 17.25 4.59 2.88
N VAL A 370 16.09 3.94 2.94
CA VAL A 370 15.69 2.96 1.91
C VAL A 370 15.54 3.65 0.56
N VAL A 371 16.15 3.06 -0.47
CA VAL A 371 16.13 3.61 -1.83
C VAL A 371 14.80 3.26 -2.51
N ALA A 372 14.17 4.27 -3.11
CA ALA A 372 13.02 4.15 -3.99
C ALA A 372 13.44 4.43 -5.44
N VAL A 373 13.35 3.43 -6.31
CA VAL A 373 13.66 3.53 -7.74
C VAL A 373 12.35 3.68 -8.50
N PHE A 374 12.22 4.76 -9.28
CA PHE A 374 11.06 5.00 -10.13
C PHE A 374 11.45 4.82 -11.58
N GLN A 375 10.77 3.91 -12.26
CA GLN A 375 11.06 3.50 -13.64
C GLN A 375 9.80 3.45 -14.51
N GLU A 376 10.01 3.44 -15.86
CA GLU A 376 8.91 3.25 -16.82
C GLU A 376 8.31 1.85 -16.74
#